data_59b37f76c39bdb2fd7825bacf67f101f
#
_entry.id   59b37f76c39bdb2fd7825bacf67f101f
#
_cell.length_a   1.000
_cell.length_b   1.000
_cell.length_c   1.000
_cell.angle_alpha   90.00
_cell.angle_beta   90.00
_cell.angle_gamma   90.00
#
_symmetry.space_group_name_H-M   'P 1'
#
loop_
_entity.id
_entity.type
_entity.pdbx_description
1 polymer ?
#
loop_
_entity_poly.entity_id
_entity_poly.type
_entity_poly.pdbx_seq_one_letter_code
_entity_poly.pdbx_strand_id
1 'polypeptide(L)'
;MTRPCVLNRVACCFALALPLGNQVAAQQSRLFSPPEGCEAFLTVQQKACIVSHHWTCKADPAGVQWHAESDEMGPYYVGQTDGETQWLQSFNLAQGRTTTLEQPATDPANLTTLLDSGIDTYDFILLSPEGNSRVFGYDRIIDERVEIDGEPLAMTEFHVTETDTDGEVTYEAKGHEYVSRRHRRFFAGTGQVLQGAGGAFDYDSTPVDFIYPGEPGFLARKPIYGCFEQKAAAPLLQKDVAQ
;
A
#
# COMPACT_ATOMS: atom_id res chain seq x y z
N MET A 1 -25.84 81.36 -33.71
CA MET A 1 -24.78 80.63 -34.44
C MET A 1 -24.12 79.72 -33.42
N THR A 2 -24.69 78.51 -33.24
CA THR A 2 -24.23 77.57 -32.24
C THR A 2 -23.72 76.27 -32.90
N ARG A 3 -22.47 75.95 -32.67
CA ARG A 3 -21.82 74.72 -33.18
C ARG A 3 -22.09 73.55 -32.17
N PRO A 4 -22.40 72.36 -32.60
CA PRO A 4 -22.47 71.21 -31.70
C PRO A 4 -21.10 70.52 -31.48
N CYS A 5 -20.87 70.14 -30.25
CA CYS A 5 -19.74 69.39 -29.78
C CYS A 5 -19.92 67.86 -30.07
N VAL A 6 -18.96 67.27 -30.78
CA VAL A 6 -18.96 65.84 -31.09
C VAL A 6 -18.16 65.11 -29.97
N LEU A 7 -18.87 64.25 -29.22
CA LEU A 7 -18.28 63.44 -28.14
C LEU A 7 -17.77 62.11 -28.74
N ASN A 8 -16.44 61.95 -28.74
CA ASN A 8 -15.76 60.75 -29.20
C ASN A 8 -15.71 59.74 -28.05
N ARG A 9 -16.44 58.62 -28.15
CA ARG A 9 -16.40 57.54 -27.20
C ARG A 9 -15.25 56.57 -27.55
N VAL A 10 -14.18 56.59 -26.76
CA VAL A 10 -13.12 55.58 -26.79
C VAL A 10 -13.58 54.39 -26.00
N ALA A 11 -13.83 53.26 -26.67
CA ALA A 11 -14.13 51.99 -26.03
C ALA A 11 -12.81 51.32 -25.59
N CYS A 12 -12.56 51.29 -24.30
CA CYS A 12 -11.43 50.56 -23.70
C CYS A 12 -11.83 49.07 -23.55
N CYS A 13 -11.32 48.21 -24.44
CA CYS A 13 -11.39 46.75 -24.27
C CYS A 13 -10.39 46.29 -23.18
N PHE A 14 -10.89 46.05 -21.99
CA PHE A 14 -10.11 45.33 -20.97
C PHE A 14 -10.12 43.84 -21.31
N ALA A 15 -8.99 43.33 -21.78
CA ALA A 15 -8.75 41.91 -21.91
C ALA A 15 -8.47 41.33 -20.49
N LEU A 16 -9.44 40.56 -19.96
CA LEU A 16 -9.21 39.77 -18.75
C LEU A 16 -8.27 38.60 -19.09
N ALA A 17 -7.00 38.75 -18.70
CA ALA A 17 -6.08 37.60 -18.64
C ALA A 17 -6.39 36.76 -17.41
N LEU A 18 -7.04 35.63 -17.62
CA LEU A 18 -7.26 34.63 -16.57
C LEU A 18 -5.94 33.88 -16.27
N PRO A 19 -5.51 33.73 -15.02
CA PRO A 19 -4.29 33.01 -14.69
C PRO A 19 -4.51 31.50 -14.87
N LEU A 20 -3.86 30.91 -15.88
CA LEU A 20 -3.83 29.47 -16.17
C LEU A 20 -2.94 28.64 -15.20
N GLY A 21 -2.42 29.26 -14.12
CA GLY A 21 -1.43 28.64 -13.24
C GLY A 21 -1.95 27.65 -12.19
N ASN A 22 -3.24 27.65 -11.85
CA ASN A 22 -3.73 26.89 -10.68
C ASN A 22 -4.17 25.45 -10.97
N GLN A 23 -4.30 25.04 -12.22
CA GLN A 23 -4.80 23.69 -12.53
C GLN A 23 -3.71 22.61 -12.43
N VAL A 24 -2.46 22.93 -12.74
CA VAL A 24 -1.34 21.96 -12.68
C VAL A 24 -1.00 21.59 -11.24
N ALA A 25 -1.00 22.55 -10.32
CA ALA A 25 -0.70 22.28 -8.90
C ALA A 25 -1.79 21.43 -8.21
N ALA A 26 -3.07 21.62 -8.58
CA ALA A 26 -4.17 20.84 -8.04
C ALA A 26 -4.19 19.37 -8.56
N GLN A 27 -3.63 19.12 -9.73
CA GLN A 27 -3.52 17.78 -10.30
C GLN A 27 -2.32 17.02 -9.72
N GLN A 28 -1.21 17.69 -9.45
CA GLN A 28 -0.05 17.09 -8.75
C GLN A 28 -0.37 16.66 -7.31
N SER A 29 -1.27 17.36 -6.61
CA SER A 29 -1.68 16.97 -5.24
C SER A 29 -2.53 15.70 -5.19
N ARG A 30 -2.98 15.17 -6.32
CA ARG A 30 -3.80 13.94 -6.44
C ARG A 30 -2.97 12.69 -6.73
N LEU A 31 -1.70 12.84 -7.03
CA LEU A 31 -0.79 11.74 -7.32
C LEU A 31 0.10 11.44 -6.12
N PHE A 32 0.41 10.17 -5.94
CA PHE A 32 1.48 9.74 -5.04
C PHE A 32 2.82 10.20 -5.61
N SER A 33 3.74 10.57 -4.73
CA SER A 33 5.12 10.91 -5.13
C SER A 33 6.06 10.08 -4.27
N PRO A 34 6.87 9.20 -4.85
CA PRO A 34 7.90 8.51 -4.10
C PRO A 34 8.90 9.52 -3.52
N PRO A 35 9.65 9.17 -2.47
CA PRO A 35 10.71 10.01 -1.92
C PRO A 35 11.76 10.39 -2.96
N GLU A 36 12.54 11.45 -2.69
CA GLU A 36 13.64 11.86 -3.55
C GLU A 36 14.67 10.73 -3.72
N GLY A 37 15.13 10.49 -4.93
CA GLY A 37 16.05 9.39 -5.26
C GLY A 37 15.39 8.03 -5.44
N CYS A 38 14.06 7.95 -5.32
CA CYS A 38 13.28 6.74 -5.50
C CYS A 38 12.43 6.82 -6.78
N GLU A 39 12.13 5.66 -7.36
CA GLU A 39 11.34 5.52 -8.59
C GLU A 39 10.23 4.50 -8.38
N ALA A 40 8.98 4.94 -8.60
CA ALA A 40 7.83 4.06 -8.54
C ALA A 40 7.73 3.24 -9.83
N PHE A 41 7.43 1.96 -9.70
CA PHE A 41 7.32 1.03 -10.82
C PHE A 41 5.94 0.39 -10.97
N LEU A 42 5.08 0.49 -9.94
CA LEU A 42 3.77 -0.14 -9.94
C LEU A 42 2.81 0.59 -9.00
N THR A 43 1.56 0.70 -9.43
CA THR A 43 0.39 1.02 -8.61
C THR A 43 -0.58 -0.13 -8.71
N VAL A 44 -1.13 -0.60 -7.59
CA VAL A 44 -2.13 -1.68 -7.57
C VAL A 44 -3.40 -1.17 -6.92
N GLN A 45 -4.51 -1.26 -7.65
CA GLN A 45 -5.84 -1.07 -7.09
C GLN A 45 -6.34 -2.41 -6.56
N GLN A 46 -6.84 -2.40 -5.34
CA GLN A 46 -7.27 -3.61 -4.64
C GLN A 46 -8.72 -3.46 -4.19
N LYS A 47 -9.38 -4.57 -3.95
CA LYS A 47 -10.63 -4.59 -3.19
C LYS A 47 -10.39 -4.01 -1.78
N ALA A 48 -11.43 -3.92 -0.96
CA ALA A 48 -11.37 -3.32 0.37
C ALA A 48 -11.01 -1.82 0.39
N CYS A 49 -11.21 -1.13 -0.73
CA CYS A 49 -10.92 0.31 -0.84
C CYS A 49 -9.46 0.67 -0.56
N ILE A 50 -8.54 -0.09 -1.14
CA ILE A 50 -7.09 0.07 -0.96
C ILE A 50 -6.44 0.36 -2.32
N VAL A 51 -5.47 1.28 -2.31
CA VAL A 51 -4.50 1.45 -3.39
C VAL A 51 -3.09 1.36 -2.82
N SER A 52 -2.23 0.60 -3.46
CA SER A 52 -0.83 0.50 -3.08
C SER A 52 0.10 1.04 -4.18
N HIS A 53 1.19 1.67 -3.75
CA HIS A 53 2.25 2.17 -4.62
C HIS A 53 3.55 1.49 -4.25
N HIS A 54 4.30 1.06 -5.26
CA HIS A 54 5.53 0.28 -5.08
C HIS A 54 6.69 1.00 -5.77
N TRP A 55 7.83 1.12 -5.07
CA TRP A 55 9.02 1.82 -5.56
C TRP A 55 10.32 1.19 -5.08
N THR A 56 11.40 1.55 -5.75
CA THR A 56 12.78 1.28 -5.34
C THR A 56 13.55 2.59 -5.16
N CYS A 57 14.59 2.59 -4.35
CA CYS A 57 15.42 3.76 -4.14
C CYS A 57 16.88 3.46 -4.52
N LYS A 58 17.55 4.43 -5.14
CA LYS A 58 18.95 4.28 -5.59
C LYS A 58 19.95 4.10 -4.43
N ALA A 59 19.57 4.57 -3.24
CA ALA A 59 20.41 4.45 -2.04
C ALA A 59 20.29 3.09 -1.34
N ASP A 60 19.24 2.30 -1.67
CA ASP A 60 19.03 1.00 -1.05
C ASP A 60 19.84 -0.10 -1.75
N PRO A 61 20.13 -1.19 -1.06
CA PRO A 61 20.70 -2.39 -1.67
C PRO A 61 19.81 -2.92 -2.82
N ALA A 62 20.45 -3.60 -3.77
CA ALA A 62 19.72 -4.22 -4.89
C ALA A 62 18.68 -5.24 -4.38
N GLY A 63 17.47 -5.18 -4.93
CA GLY A 63 16.35 -6.04 -4.54
C GLY A 63 15.48 -5.48 -3.42
N VAL A 64 15.92 -4.45 -2.71
CA VAL A 64 15.09 -3.78 -1.70
C VAL A 64 13.99 -2.99 -2.38
N GLN A 65 12.78 -3.17 -1.88
CA GLN A 65 11.57 -2.53 -2.39
C GLN A 65 10.75 -1.94 -1.25
N TRP A 66 10.05 -0.88 -1.56
CA TRP A 66 9.10 -0.21 -0.69
C TRP A 66 7.70 -0.31 -1.25
N HIS A 67 6.71 -0.26 -0.36
CA HIS A 67 5.34 -0.01 -0.74
C HIS A 67 4.64 0.86 0.29
N ALA A 68 3.63 1.59 -0.15
CA ALA A 68 2.70 2.31 0.71
C ALA A 68 1.28 1.90 0.36
N GLU A 69 0.46 1.70 1.37
CA GLU A 69 -0.96 1.45 1.23
C GLU A 69 -1.76 2.65 1.69
N SER A 70 -2.80 2.96 0.93
CA SER A 70 -3.70 4.08 1.19
C SER A 70 -5.15 3.64 1.06
N ASP A 71 -6.00 4.19 1.94
CA ASP A 71 -7.45 4.14 1.85
C ASP A 71 -8.02 5.49 1.37
N GLU A 72 -9.32 5.73 1.54
CA GLU A 72 -9.96 7.01 1.21
C GLU A 72 -9.45 8.18 2.05
N MET A 73 -8.90 7.93 3.24
CA MET A 73 -8.36 8.96 4.15
C MET A 73 -6.89 9.28 3.86
N GLY A 74 -6.20 8.40 3.15
CA GLY A 74 -4.80 8.58 2.76
C GLY A 74 -3.92 7.40 3.16
N PRO A 75 -2.59 7.58 3.15
CA PRO A 75 -1.66 6.52 3.48
C PRO A 75 -1.77 6.12 4.96
N TYR A 76 -1.87 4.82 5.21
CA TYR A 76 -1.93 4.26 6.55
C TYR A 76 -0.78 3.30 6.88
N TYR A 77 -0.13 2.75 5.87
CA TYR A 77 0.98 1.82 6.03
C TYR A 77 2.09 2.06 5.00
N VAL A 78 3.34 1.90 5.42
CA VAL A 78 4.51 1.86 4.55
C VAL A 78 5.39 0.69 5.00
N GLY A 79 5.79 -0.17 4.07
CA GLY A 79 6.66 -1.32 4.33
C GLY A 79 7.86 -1.37 3.40
N GLN A 80 8.96 -1.93 3.89
CA GLN A 80 10.17 -2.24 3.14
C GLN A 80 10.47 -3.72 3.24
N THR A 81 10.77 -4.34 2.10
CA THR A 81 11.21 -5.73 2.01
C THR A 81 12.49 -5.83 1.19
N ASP A 82 13.25 -6.89 1.40
CA ASP A 82 14.34 -7.24 0.49
C ASP A 82 13.85 -8.04 -0.74
N GLY A 83 14.77 -8.50 -1.57
CA GLY A 83 14.46 -9.30 -2.77
C GLY A 83 13.95 -10.70 -2.48
N GLU A 84 14.03 -11.17 -1.24
CA GLU A 84 13.46 -12.44 -0.76
C GLU A 84 12.15 -12.23 0.02
N THR A 85 11.61 -11.00 -0.02
CA THR A 85 10.37 -10.57 0.65
C THR A 85 10.46 -10.54 2.17
N GLN A 86 11.66 -10.67 2.75
CA GLN A 86 11.86 -10.49 4.18
C GLN A 86 11.47 -9.05 4.56
N TRP A 87 10.64 -8.90 5.57
CA TRP A 87 10.28 -7.60 6.12
C TRP A 87 11.51 -6.97 6.78
N LEU A 88 11.90 -5.80 6.33
CA LEU A 88 13.05 -5.07 6.86
C LEU A 88 12.61 -3.99 7.85
N GLN A 89 11.62 -3.20 7.48
CA GLN A 89 11.00 -2.21 8.35
C GLN A 89 9.59 -1.86 7.91
N SER A 90 8.79 -1.35 8.84
CA SER A 90 7.47 -0.85 8.54
C SER A 90 7.07 0.35 9.39
N PHE A 91 6.13 1.13 8.88
CA PHE A 91 5.55 2.30 9.52
C PHE A 91 4.03 2.16 9.45
N ASN A 92 3.38 1.88 10.58
CA ASN A 92 1.94 1.99 10.70
C ASN A 92 1.61 3.44 11.05
N LEU A 93 1.20 4.22 10.05
CA LEU A 93 1.00 5.67 10.19
C LEU A 93 -0.23 5.99 11.05
N ALA A 94 -1.24 5.12 11.04
CA ALA A 94 -2.45 5.29 11.84
C ALA A 94 -2.19 5.14 13.35
N GLN A 95 -1.25 4.26 13.71
CA GLN A 95 -0.89 3.97 15.10
C GLN A 95 0.40 4.68 15.54
N GLY A 96 1.15 5.29 14.59
CA GLY A 96 2.48 5.85 14.84
C GLY A 96 3.55 4.80 15.19
N ARG A 97 3.29 3.52 14.92
CA ARG A 97 4.18 2.40 15.25
C ARG A 97 5.21 2.19 14.13
N THR A 98 6.46 2.00 14.52
CA THR A 98 7.56 1.62 13.61
C THR A 98 8.14 0.29 14.06
N THR A 99 8.41 -0.59 13.09
CA THR A 99 9.13 -1.85 13.33
C THR A 99 10.35 -1.96 12.46
N THR A 100 11.39 -2.66 12.94
CA THR A 100 12.60 -3.00 12.16
C THR A 100 12.97 -4.44 12.45
N LEU A 101 13.50 -5.15 11.45
CA LEU A 101 13.97 -6.52 11.59
C LEU A 101 15.17 -6.59 12.55
N GLU A 102 15.13 -7.50 13.52
CA GLU A 102 16.32 -7.90 14.26
C GLU A 102 17.22 -8.78 13.38
N GLN A 103 18.50 -8.46 13.33
CA GLN A 103 19.47 -9.20 12.53
C GLN A 103 20.45 -9.99 13.41
N PRO A 104 20.80 -11.25 13.05
CA PRO A 104 20.23 -12.04 11.96
C PRO A 104 18.86 -12.62 12.34
N ALA A 105 17.95 -12.81 11.35
CA ALA A 105 16.71 -13.55 11.55
C ALA A 105 17.03 -15.05 11.84
N THR A 106 16.19 -15.71 12.63
CA THR A 106 16.31 -17.14 12.92
C THR A 106 16.03 -18.00 11.68
N ASP A 107 14.92 -17.67 10.99
CA ASP A 107 14.52 -18.27 9.73
C ASP A 107 13.92 -17.12 8.88
N PRO A 108 14.74 -16.48 8.01
CA PRO A 108 14.24 -15.37 7.22
C PRO A 108 13.27 -15.84 6.13
N ALA A 109 12.26 -15.03 5.82
CA ALA A 109 11.42 -15.26 4.64
C ALA A 109 12.28 -15.38 3.38
N ASN A 110 11.97 -16.36 2.53
CA ASN A 110 12.76 -16.68 1.36
C ASN A 110 11.86 -17.01 0.15
N LEU A 111 11.58 -15.98 -0.64
CA LEU A 111 10.77 -16.12 -1.84
C LEU A 111 11.35 -17.11 -2.86
N THR A 112 12.68 -17.19 -2.97
CA THR A 112 13.34 -18.15 -3.87
C THR A 112 13.02 -19.58 -3.43
N THR A 113 13.09 -19.88 -2.13
CA THR A 113 12.68 -21.18 -1.57
C THR A 113 11.20 -21.47 -1.86
N LEU A 114 10.31 -20.51 -1.62
CA LEU A 114 8.88 -20.65 -1.93
C LEU A 114 8.65 -21.00 -3.40
N LEU A 115 9.30 -20.28 -4.31
CA LEU A 115 9.13 -20.45 -5.75
C LEU A 115 9.72 -21.78 -6.30
N ASP A 116 10.74 -22.31 -5.63
CA ASP A 116 11.44 -23.54 -6.05
C ASP A 116 10.85 -24.80 -5.41
N SER A 117 10.43 -24.72 -4.14
CA SER A 117 9.92 -25.87 -3.36
C SER A 117 8.40 -25.88 -3.17
N GLY A 118 7.72 -24.76 -3.44
CA GLY A 118 6.28 -24.59 -3.24
C GLY A 118 5.88 -24.23 -1.81
N ILE A 119 6.85 -24.16 -0.87
CA ILE A 119 6.60 -23.77 0.52
C ILE A 119 7.83 -23.07 1.10
N ASP A 120 7.59 -22.06 1.92
CA ASP A 120 8.57 -21.36 2.72
C ASP A 120 8.06 -21.17 4.15
N THR A 121 8.95 -21.28 5.14
CA THR A 121 8.66 -20.96 6.56
C THR A 121 9.48 -19.76 6.96
N TYR A 122 9.03 -19.06 7.98
CA TYR A 122 9.79 -17.94 8.53
C TYR A 122 9.61 -17.81 10.04
N ASP A 123 10.66 -17.31 10.71
CA ASP A 123 10.70 -17.03 12.14
C ASP A 123 11.71 -15.92 12.43
N PHE A 124 11.23 -14.74 12.75
CA PHE A 124 12.06 -13.56 12.98
C PHE A 124 11.47 -12.62 14.03
N ILE A 125 12.32 -11.73 14.54
CA ILE A 125 11.94 -10.72 15.55
C ILE A 125 11.83 -9.36 14.88
N LEU A 126 10.75 -8.64 15.20
CA LEU A 126 10.59 -7.23 14.90
C LEU A 126 10.85 -6.40 16.15
N LEU A 127 11.76 -5.47 16.04
CA LEU A 127 12.10 -4.50 17.08
C LEU A 127 11.15 -3.29 16.96
N SER A 128 10.58 -2.85 18.07
CA SER A 128 9.75 -1.65 18.14
C SER A 128 9.94 -0.94 19.48
N PRO A 129 9.87 0.41 19.52
CA PRO A 129 9.90 1.16 20.79
C PRO A 129 8.79 0.76 21.77
N GLU A 130 7.65 0.27 21.26
CA GLU A 130 6.50 -0.14 22.06
C GLU A 130 6.63 -1.58 22.60
N GLY A 131 7.62 -2.33 22.15
CA GLY A 131 7.88 -3.72 22.50
C GLY A 131 8.17 -4.56 21.26
N ASN A 132 9.09 -5.50 21.41
CA ASN A 132 9.47 -6.42 20.33
C ASN A 132 8.39 -7.47 20.14
N SER A 133 8.30 -7.99 18.91
CA SER A 133 7.43 -9.11 18.61
C SER A 133 8.16 -10.18 17.81
N ARG A 134 7.79 -11.45 18.01
CA ARG A 134 8.22 -12.57 17.18
C ARG A 134 7.15 -12.85 16.15
N VAL A 135 7.55 -12.91 14.88
CA VAL A 135 6.70 -13.25 13.74
C VAL A 135 7.13 -14.61 13.21
N PHE A 136 6.21 -15.54 13.07
CA PHE A 136 6.48 -16.85 12.51
C PHE A 136 5.28 -17.36 11.72
N GLY A 137 5.55 -18.21 10.73
CA GLY A 137 4.51 -18.74 9.87
C GLY A 137 5.03 -19.47 8.66
N TYR A 138 4.17 -19.56 7.66
CA TYR A 138 4.52 -20.16 6.37
C TYR A 138 3.70 -19.54 5.23
N ASP A 139 4.27 -19.66 4.02
CA ASP A 139 3.59 -19.49 2.75
C ASP A 139 3.69 -20.78 1.95
N ARG A 140 2.60 -21.17 1.27
CA ARG A 140 2.56 -22.35 0.40
C ARG A 140 1.86 -22.01 -0.90
N ILE A 141 2.49 -22.29 -2.04
CA ILE A 141 1.86 -22.16 -3.35
C ILE A 141 0.78 -23.23 -3.49
N ILE A 142 -0.44 -22.81 -3.80
CA ILE A 142 -1.59 -23.69 -4.03
C ILE A 142 -2.09 -23.65 -5.49
N ASP A 143 -1.79 -22.58 -6.23
CA ASP A 143 -2.01 -22.49 -7.67
C ASP A 143 -0.89 -21.65 -8.30
N GLU A 144 -0.18 -22.23 -9.28
CA GLU A 144 0.93 -21.57 -9.95
C GLU A 144 0.51 -20.70 -11.15
N ARG A 145 -0.76 -20.73 -11.52
CA ARG A 145 -1.25 -20.16 -12.78
C ARG A 145 -2.50 -19.32 -12.57
N VAL A 146 -2.34 -18.24 -11.85
CA VAL A 146 -3.36 -17.22 -11.70
C VAL A 146 -2.99 -16.03 -12.57
N GLU A 147 -3.97 -15.39 -13.18
CA GLU A 147 -3.80 -14.14 -13.92
C GLU A 147 -4.83 -13.12 -13.41
N ILE A 148 -4.36 -11.94 -13.07
CA ILE A 148 -5.20 -10.80 -12.67
C ILE A 148 -4.73 -9.60 -13.47
N ASP A 149 -5.63 -8.99 -14.25
CA ASP A 149 -5.34 -7.82 -15.10
C ASP A 149 -4.12 -8.03 -16.02
N GLY A 150 -3.95 -9.24 -16.55
CA GLY A 150 -2.82 -9.61 -17.40
C GLY A 150 -1.50 -9.84 -16.66
N GLU A 151 -1.42 -9.64 -15.34
CA GLU A 151 -0.23 -9.97 -14.53
C GLU A 151 -0.26 -11.47 -14.14
N PRO A 152 0.78 -12.24 -14.52
CA PRO A 152 0.89 -13.64 -14.14
C PRO A 152 1.36 -13.77 -12.68
N LEU A 153 0.60 -14.52 -11.89
CA LEU A 153 0.78 -14.69 -10.46
C LEU A 153 0.73 -16.17 -10.07
N ALA A 154 1.26 -16.49 -8.89
CA ALA A 154 0.91 -17.71 -8.17
C ALA A 154 0.07 -17.35 -6.97
N MET A 155 -0.93 -18.17 -6.62
CA MET A 155 -1.70 -18.02 -5.39
C MET A 155 -1.08 -18.87 -4.29
N THR A 156 -0.91 -18.26 -3.12
CA THR A 156 -0.44 -18.94 -1.91
C THR A 156 -1.55 -19.06 -0.89
N GLU A 157 -1.46 -20.02 0.00
CA GLU A 157 -2.06 -19.96 1.31
C GLU A 157 -0.99 -19.57 2.32
N PHE A 158 -1.36 -18.82 3.34
CA PHE A 158 -0.47 -18.41 4.41
C PHE A 158 -1.11 -18.61 5.79
N HIS A 159 -0.25 -18.75 6.80
CA HIS A 159 -0.61 -18.62 8.20
C HIS A 159 0.52 -17.88 8.91
N VAL A 160 0.20 -16.76 9.55
CA VAL A 160 1.14 -15.93 10.28
C VAL A 160 0.67 -15.73 11.71
N THR A 161 1.62 -15.82 12.64
CA THR A 161 1.40 -15.53 14.07
C THR A 161 2.44 -14.52 14.54
N GLU A 162 2.00 -13.50 15.26
CA GLU A 162 2.86 -12.55 15.98
C GLU A 162 2.61 -12.70 17.48
N THR A 163 3.69 -12.83 18.26
CA THR A 163 3.64 -12.86 19.71
C THR A 163 4.45 -11.72 20.31
N ASP A 164 4.07 -11.27 21.49
CA ASP A 164 4.90 -10.37 22.28
C ASP A 164 6.08 -11.07 22.97
N THR A 165 6.81 -10.35 23.81
CA THR A 165 7.96 -10.87 24.55
C THR A 165 7.61 -11.88 25.63
N ASP A 166 6.35 -11.92 26.08
CA ASP A 166 5.84 -12.86 27.05
C ASP A 166 5.29 -14.13 26.38
N GLY A 167 5.24 -14.14 25.03
CA GLY A 167 4.75 -15.25 24.22
C GLY A 167 3.23 -15.22 24.00
N GLU A 168 2.55 -14.15 24.40
CA GLU A 168 1.13 -13.97 24.14
C GLU A 168 0.88 -13.59 22.68
N VAL A 169 -0.11 -14.21 22.04
CA VAL A 169 -0.46 -13.93 20.64
C VAL A 169 -1.08 -12.53 20.55
N THR A 170 -0.44 -11.65 19.82
CA THR A 170 -0.90 -10.29 19.56
C THR A 170 -1.59 -10.14 18.22
N TYR A 171 -1.20 -10.99 17.24
CA TYR A 171 -1.83 -11.06 15.93
C TYR A 171 -1.73 -12.47 15.37
N GLU A 172 -2.81 -12.94 14.76
CA GLU A 172 -2.87 -14.20 14.03
C GLU A 172 -3.79 -14.05 12.83
N ALA A 173 -3.31 -14.47 11.66
CA ALA A 173 -4.09 -14.44 10.42
C ALA A 173 -3.75 -15.63 9.53
N LYS A 174 -4.71 -15.99 8.68
CA LYS A 174 -4.55 -16.99 7.61
C LYS A 174 -5.35 -16.59 6.39
N GLY A 175 -4.99 -17.12 5.25
CA GLY A 175 -5.71 -16.82 4.02
C GLY A 175 -4.92 -17.14 2.77
N HIS A 176 -5.17 -16.35 1.74
CA HIS A 176 -4.52 -16.46 0.44
C HIS A 176 -3.93 -15.13 0.04
N GLU A 177 -2.77 -15.19 -0.58
CA GLU A 177 -2.07 -14.06 -1.19
C GLU A 177 -1.67 -14.40 -2.62
N TYR A 178 -1.23 -13.41 -3.34
CA TYR A 178 -0.72 -13.58 -4.70
C TYR A 178 0.74 -13.18 -4.76
N VAL A 179 1.59 -14.05 -5.32
CA VAL A 179 3.01 -13.76 -5.49
C VAL A 179 3.35 -13.54 -6.95
N SER A 180 4.02 -12.41 -7.24
CA SER A 180 4.55 -12.11 -8.57
C SER A 180 6.02 -12.52 -8.64
N ARG A 181 6.35 -13.46 -9.53
CA ARG A 181 7.73 -13.85 -9.86
C ARG A 181 8.49 -12.68 -10.50
N ARG A 182 7.80 -11.86 -11.30
CA ARG A 182 8.36 -10.72 -12.01
C ARG A 182 8.77 -9.60 -11.05
N HIS A 183 7.88 -9.26 -10.11
CA HIS A 183 8.09 -8.16 -9.16
C HIS A 183 8.76 -8.62 -7.87
N ARG A 184 8.91 -9.94 -7.66
CA ARG A 184 9.43 -10.56 -6.44
C ARG A 184 8.77 -9.98 -5.20
N ARG A 185 7.44 -10.12 -5.13
CA ARG A 185 6.65 -9.64 -3.99
C ARG A 185 5.30 -10.28 -3.90
N PHE A 186 4.71 -10.20 -2.72
CA PHE A 186 3.35 -10.58 -2.44
C PHE A 186 2.37 -9.41 -2.64
N PHE A 187 1.14 -9.76 -3.00
CA PHE A 187 -0.03 -8.89 -2.99
C PHE A 187 -1.10 -9.57 -2.15
N ALA A 188 -1.74 -8.80 -1.25
CA ALA A 188 -2.79 -9.32 -0.41
C ALA A 188 -3.94 -9.92 -1.23
N GLY A 189 -4.59 -10.92 -0.68
CA GLY A 189 -5.75 -11.57 -1.26
C GLY A 189 -6.91 -11.61 -0.28
N THR A 190 -7.47 -12.79 -0.05
CA THR A 190 -8.54 -13.02 0.92
C THR A 190 -7.97 -13.64 2.19
N GLY A 191 -8.52 -13.27 3.34
CA GLY A 191 -8.05 -13.86 4.58
C GLY A 191 -8.99 -13.64 5.75
N GLN A 192 -8.58 -14.19 6.87
CA GLN A 192 -9.23 -14.05 8.15
C GLN A 192 -8.18 -13.67 9.19
N VAL A 193 -8.39 -12.53 9.86
CA VAL A 193 -7.72 -12.23 11.12
C VAL A 193 -8.42 -13.05 12.20
N LEU A 194 -7.68 -13.91 12.87
CA LEU A 194 -8.16 -14.75 13.96
C LEU A 194 -8.02 -14.04 15.30
N GLN A 195 -6.93 -13.28 15.47
CA GLN A 195 -6.65 -12.45 16.62
C GLN A 195 -5.94 -11.16 16.19
N GLY A 196 -6.29 -10.02 16.80
CA GLY A 196 -5.70 -8.72 16.55
C GLY A 196 -6.39 -7.63 17.36
N ALA A 197 -5.86 -6.41 17.34
CA ALA A 197 -6.41 -5.26 18.08
C ALA A 197 -7.85 -4.91 17.71
N GLY A 198 -8.29 -5.23 16.46
CA GLY A 198 -9.65 -5.03 15.96
C GLY A 198 -10.59 -6.22 16.18
N GLY A 199 -10.13 -7.30 16.86
CA GLY A 199 -10.85 -8.57 16.95
C GLY A 199 -10.71 -9.42 15.69
N ALA A 200 -11.49 -10.49 15.59
CA ALA A 200 -11.50 -11.38 14.43
C ALA A 200 -12.41 -10.82 13.32
N PHE A 201 -11.94 -10.88 12.07
CA PHE A 201 -12.72 -10.47 10.90
C PHE A 201 -12.18 -11.10 9.61
N ASP A 202 -13.05 -11.21 8.60
CA ASP A 202 -12.66 -11.63 7.25
C ASP A 202 -12.37 -10.39 6.39
N TYR A 203 -11.46 -10.54 5.41
CA TYR A 203 -11.14 -9.47 4.46
C TYR A 203 -10.93 -10.00 3.04
N ASP A 204 -11.14 -9.12 2.06
CA ASP A 204 -10.82 -9.36 0.65
C ASP A 204 -10.10 -8.13 0.08
N SER A 205 -8.79 -8.19 0.06
CA SER A 205 -7.90 -7.18 -0.53
C SER A 205 -7.31 -7.63 -1.86
N THR A 206 -7.99 -8.55 -2.56
CA THR A 206 -7.55 -9.08 -3.86
C THR A 206 -7.22 -7.93 -4.82
N PRO A 207 -6.07 -7.96 -5.52
CA PRO A 207 -5.74 -7.01 -6.57
C PRO A 207 -6.80 -7.03 -7.68
N VAL A 208 -7.03 -5.87 -8.27
CA VAL A 208 -7.98 -5.70 -9.40
C VAL A 208 -7.25 -5.15 -10.62
N ASP A 209 -6.48 -4.06 -10.46
CA ASP A 209 -5.70 -3.46 -11.54
C ASP A 209 -4.22 -3.38 -11.17
N PHE A 210 -3.36 -3.74 -12.10
CA PHE A 210 -1.91 -3.55 -12.06
C PHE A 210 -1.52 -2.44 -13.05
N ILE A 211 -1.20 -1.25 -12.54
CA ILE A 211 -1.03 -0.03 -13.33
C ILE A 211 0.45 0.35 -13.38
N TYR A 212 0.99 0.39 -14.58
CA TYR A 212 2.41 0.64 -14.84
C TYR A 212 2.70 2.10 -15.22
N PRO A 213 3.97 2.55 -15.17
CA PRO A 213 4.36 3.87 -15.61
C PRO A 213 3.87 4.20 -17.02
N GLY A 214 3.19 5.34 -17.17
CA GLY A 214 2.61 5.81 -18.42
C GLY A 214 1.15 5.41 -18.64
N GLU A 215 0.59 4.52 -17.83
CA GLU A 215 -0.79 4.11 -17.91
C GLU A 215 -1.71 5.06 -17.12
N PRO A 216 -2.98 5.21 -17.55
CA PRO A 216 -3.97 5.95 -16.79
C PRO A 216 -4.18 5.36 -15.39
N GLY A 217 -4.12 6.19 -14.35
CA GLY A 217 -4.25 5.74 -12.96
C GLY A 217 -2.93 5.46 -12.26
N PHE A 218 -1.79 5.41 -12.97
CA PHE A 218 -0.49 5.28 -12.33
C PHE A 218 -0.27 6.42 -11.32
N LEU A 219 0.14 6.07 -10.10
CA LEU A 219 0.30 6.96 -8.94
C LEU A 219 -1.00 7.63 -8.44
N ALA A 220 -2.17 7.22 -8.91
CA ALA A 220 -3.44 7.74 -8.37
C ALA A 220 -3.59 7.37 -6.89
N ARG A 221 -3.80 8.37 -6.03
CA ARG A 221 -3.89 8.18 -4.57
C ARG A 221 -5.21 7.59 -4.10
N LYS A 222 -6.26 7.66 -4.93
CA LYS A 222 -7.59 7.21 -4.54
C LYS A 222 -7.81 5.76 -4.90
N PRO A 223 -8.20 4.93 -3.94
CA PRO A 223 -8.75 3.62 -4.24
C PRO A 223 -10.10 3.76 -4.93
N ILE A 224 -10.46 2.81 -5.79
CA ILE A 224 -11.69 2.84 -6.58
C ILE A 224 -12.57 1.59 -6.43
N TYR A 225 -12.06 0.50 -5.84
CA TYR A 225 -12.79 -0.76 -5.68
C TYR A 225 -13.16 -1.04 -4.23
N GLY A 226 -14.41 -1.45 -3.98
CA GLY A 226 -14.89 -1.83 -2.65
C GLY A 226 -15.12 -0.68 -1.65
N CYS A 227 -14.98 0.60 -2.06
CA CYS A 227 -15.04 1.75 -1.17
C CYS A 227 -16.41 1.99 -0.52
N PHE A 228 -17.50 1.51 -1.14
CA PHE A 228 -18.85 1.67 -0.61
C PHE A 228 -19.25 0.55 0.37
N GLU A 229 -18.65 -0.61 0.26
CA GLU A 229 -18.98 -1.79 1.07
C GLU A 229 -18.44 -1.66 2.50
N GLN A 230 -17.29 -1.03 2.69
CA GLN A 230 -16.69 -0.80 4.01
C GLN A 230 -17.49 0.18 4.87
N LYS A 231 -18.19 1.16 4.28
CA LYS A 231 -19.04 2.09 5.05
C LYS A 231 -20.23 1.42 5.72
N ALA A 232 -20.63 0.25 5.26
CA ALA A 232 -21.69 -0.55 5.89
C ALA A 232 -21.17 -1.44 7.04
N ALA A 233 -19.87 -1.78 7.03
CA ALA A 233 -19.24 -2.63 8.03
C ALA A 233 -18.49 -1.85 9.15
N ALA A 234 -18.34 -0.54 9.03
CA ALA A 234 -17.55 0.33 9.92
C ALA A 234 -18.32 1.12 11.02
N PRO A 235 -19.37 0.62 11.70
CA PRO A 235 -19.94 1.32 12.85
C PRO A 235 -19.24 1.06 14.19
N LEU A 236 -18.18 0.25 14.26
CA LEU A 236 -17.66 -0.23 15.55
C LEU A 236 -16.22 0.16 15.91
N LEU A 237 -15.47 0.81 15.04
CA LEU A 237 -14.06 1.14 15.35
C LEU A 237 -13.81 2.59 15.81
N GLN A 238 -14.86 3.41 16.03
CA GLN A 238 -14.72 4.82 16.38
C GLN A 238 -15.29 5.22 17.75
N LYS A 239 -15.57 4.27 18.63
CA LYS A 239 -15.92 4.58 20.02
C LYS A 239 -15.15 3.65 20.92
N ASP A 240 -14.13 4.19 21.56
CA ASP A 240 -13.57 3.90 22.88
C ASP A 240 -12.05 4.13 22.90
N VAL A 241 -11.63 5.40 22.61
CA VAL A 241 -10.40 5.93 23.16
C VAL A 241 -10.72 7.35 23.65
N ALA A 242 -11.47 7.42 24.75
CA ALA A 242 -11.56 8.61 25.58
C ALA A 242 -11.91 8.17 27.01
N GLN A 243 -10.90 7.81 27.79
CA GLN A 243 -10.73 8.12 29.22
C GLN A 243 -9.33 7.68 29.66
#